data_67fa19750acc991470b8b19ed96afc9a
#
_entry.id   67fa19750acc991470b8b19ed96afc9a
#
_cell.length_a   1.000
_cell.length_b   1.000
_cell.length_c   1.000
_cell.angle_alpha   90.00
_cell.angle_beta   90.00
_cell.angle_gamma   90.00
#
_symmetry.space_group_name_H-M   'P 1'
#
loop_
_entity.id
_entity.type
_entity.pdbx_description
1 polymer ?
#
loop_
_entity_poly.entity_id
_entity_poly.type
_entity_poly.pdbx_seq_one_letter_code
_entity_poly.pdbx_strand_id
1 'polypeptide(L)'
;MQFEKIYPKTKTIRLEQNYRSTSNILNAANCVIQHNTERKGKTLWTDNGEGNKVQVYVAESEQDEAAHIAEIIGKHIKEGGHLSDHAVLYRTNASSAPIQMYFTRAGISHEIVGGTRFNDRKEIKDIHSYMSIVANSRDNVRLRRIINEPARKIGNTTIDVIADLAAQQGVSMLDIISHADQYAKLSRAIMPLLNFWRIYEKLQESLENRPLYEFAVDVIELTGYKAMLEADAAKGHEDAADRLQNLGQLVNNVKNYCDQHGEEATLQGYLEDIALMSDIDNYNESKDKVVLMTVHSAKGLEFPYVFLIGMEEGVFPYFFMGKELEANMEEERRLAYVAITRAKKELYVSRSQYRQLWGRTSRNEPSRFLREIEPEYIEETRSPVLEQRSRFGGWGDSYRDTVPGGASGYSGPSGWGRSASGYGTGGYGSGYSNRSGYLNREYNAGEGRGFGSAYANRGQSQSGYGSGYGRSGAGTGYGSGYSSAYSDGTTQKKSAKQISFTGAPAAKTAAKGAKHYEPGDLVEHKVFGRGQVVAVKPAAGDQIVEINFEKVGIKKTMANFAPLTKITAEE
;
A
#
# COMPACT_ATOMS: atom_id res chain seq x y z
N MET A 1 28.60 4.48 20.86
CA MET A 1 29.85 5.27 20.98
C MET A 1 30.12 5.83 22.38
N GLN A 2 29.13 5.99 23.24
CA GLN A 2 29.36 6.46 24.63
C GLN A 2 30.00 5.41 25.55
N PHE A 3 29.77 4.09 25.32
CA PHE A 3 30.24 3.02 26.19
C PHE A 3 31.77 2.99 26.34
N GLU A 4 32.52 3.12 25.25
CA GLU A 4 34.00 3.15 25.29
C GLU A 4 34.56 4.41 25.92
N LYS A 5 33.84 5.55 25.84
CA LYS A 5 34.20 6.77 26.57
C LYS A 5 34.01 6.64 28.08
N ILE A 6 32.96 5.90 28.48
CA ILE A 6 32.64 5.67 29.89
C ILE A 6 33.57 4.58 30.47
N TYR A 7 33.93 3.57 29.68
CA TYR A 7 34.79 2.44 30.09
C TYR A 7 36.07 2.37 29.24
N PRO A 8 37.12 3.16 29.54
CA PRO A 8 38.31 3.27 28.69
C PRO A 8 39.13 1.98 28.51
N LYS A 9 38.90 0.97 29.38
CA LYS A 9 39.58 -0.34 29.32
C LYS A 9 38.83 -1.36 28.46
N THR A 10 37.75 -0.96 27.77
CA THR A 10 36.95 -1.87 26.96
C THR A 10 37.74 -2.33 25.73
N LYS A 11 37.82 -3.65 25.52
CA LYS A 11 38.36 -4.25 24.31
C LYS A 11 37.23 -4.40 23.29
N THR A 12 37.31 -3.67 22.19
CA THR A 12 36.36 -3.78 21.08
C THR A 12 36.83 -4.83 20.08
N ILE A 13 36.00 -5.85 19.84
CA ILE A 13 36.23 -6.86 18.80
C ILE A 13 35.18 -6.60 17.69
N ARG A 14 35.66 -6.47 16.46
CA ARG A 14 34.81 -6.28 15.30
C ARG A 14 34.57 -7.61 14.61
N LEU A 15 33.27 -7.95 14.43
CA LEU A 15 32.89 -9.11 13.64
C LEU A 15 32.72 -8.64 12.19
N GLU A 16 33.73 -8.87 11.35
CA GLU A 16 33.79 -8.36 9.96
C GLU A 16 33.53 -9.46 8.95
N GLN A 17 33.78 -10.72 9.29
CA GLN A 17 33.45 -11.84 8.43
C GLN A 17 31.95 -12.11 8.43
N ASN A 18 31.37 -12.16 7.23
CA ASN A 18 29.97 -12.49 6.97
C ASN A 18 29.91 -13.88 6.33
N TYR A 19 29.07 -14.75 6.87
CA TYR A 19 28.89 -16.13 6.41
C TYR A 19 27.58 -16.33 5.63
N ARG A 20 26.85 -15.24 5.36
CA ARG A 20 25.50 -15.26 4.76
C ARG A 20 25.55 -14.97 3.27
N SER A 21 26.04 -13.80 2.92
CA SER A 21 25.93 -13.19 1.60
C SER A 21 27.16 -13.43 0.75
N THR A 22 27.02 -13.31 -0.57
CA THR A 22 28.13 -13.28 -1.53
C THR A 22 28.87 -11.95 -1.49
N SER A 23 30.08 -11.88 -2.08
CA SER A 23 30.91 -10.67 -2.07
C SER A 23 30.26 -9.48 -2.76
N ASN A 24 29.60 -9.67 -3.90
CA ASN A 24 28.95 -8.57 -4.62
C ASN A 24 27.84 -7.92 -3.79
N ILE A 25 27.04 -8.70 -3.07
CA ILE A 25 26.01 -8.18 -2.16
C ILE A 25 26.64 -7.38 -1.01
N LEU A 26 27.74 -7.88 -0.42
CA LEU A 26 28.41 -7.18 0.67
C LEU A 26 29.11 -5.90 0.21
N ASN A 27 29.71 -5.92 -0.97
CA ASN A 27 30.35 -4.74 -1.53
C ASN A 27 29.31 -3.65 -1.80
N ALA A 28 28.17 -4.00 -2.40
CA ALA A 28 27.06 -3.06 -2.56
C ALA A 28 26.59 -2.48 -1.21
N ALA A 29 26.44 -3.32 -0.17
CA ALA A 29 26.09 -2.86 1.16
C ALA A 29 27.15 -1.94 1.77
N ASN A 30 28.43 -2.28 1.61
CA ASN A 30 29.56 -1.47 2.09
C ASN A 30 29.59 -0.10 1.39
N CYS A 31 29.35 -0.04 0.06
CA CYS A 31 29.25 1.21 -0.70
C CYS A 31 28.20 2.14 -0.13
N VAL A 32 27.01 1.62 0.19
CA VAL A 32 25.93 2.42 0.77
C VAL A 32 26.32 2.93 2.17
N ILE A 33 26.70 2.03 3.08
CA ILE A 33 26.89 2.40 4.49
C ILE A 33 28.13 3.27 4.72
N GLN A 34 29.11 3.29 3.82
CA GLN A 34 30.32 4.12 3.96
C GLN A 34 30.02 5.63 3.98
N HIS A 35 28.89 6.05 3.40
CA HIS A 35 28.46 7.45 3.38
C HIS A 35 27.92 7.95 4.74
N ASN A 36 27.75 7.08 5.75
CA ASN A 36 27.42 7.50 7.11
C ASN A 36 28.67 7.96 7.85
N THR A 37 28.59 9.14 8.46
CA THR A 37 29.68 9.75 9.22
C THR A 37 29.73 9.22 10.65
N GLU A 38 28.57 9.00 11.27
CA GLU A 38 28.47 8.48 12.64
C GLU A 38 28.49 6.95 12.68
N ARG A 39 29.62 6.33 12.27
CA ARG A 39 29.78 4.87 12.36
C ARG A 39 31.13 4.47 12.93
N LYS A 40 31.21 3.27 13.55
CA LYS A 40 32.48 2.59 13.79
C LYS A 40 32.88 1.91 12.49
N GLY A 41 33.94 2.38 11.84
CA GLY A 41 34.42 1.84 10.58
C GLY A 41 34.51 0.30 10.62
N LYS A 42 33.64 -0.37 9.90
CA LYS A 42 33.56 -1.83 9.73
C LYS A 42 33.30 -2.11 8.27
N THR A 43 34.09 -2.98 7.67
CA THR A 43 33.90 -3.45 6.30
C THR A 43 33.60 -4.95 6.36
N LEU A 44 32.44 -5.35 5.86
CA LEU A 44 32.09 -6.77 5.78
C LEU A 44 32.82 -7.43 4.62
N TRP A 45 33.30 -8.65 4.85
CA TRP A 45 33.88 -9.52 3.83
C TRP A 45 33.36 -10.95 4.02
N THR A 46 33.50 -11.80 3.00
CA THR A 46 33.00 -13.18 3.01
C THR A 46 33.88 -14.11 2.19
N ASP A 47 33.84 -15.41 2.51
CA ASP A 47 34.41 -16.51 1.73
C ASP A 47 33.37 -17.21 0.83
N ASN A 48 32.12 -16.71 0.77
CA ASN A 48 31.03 -17.33 -0.01
C ASN A 48 31.13 -17.11 -1.55
N GLY A 49 32.30 -16.63 -2.03
CA GLY A 49 32.51 -16.36 -3.43
C GLY A 49 31.92 -15.01 -3.90
N GLU A 50 32.12 -14.70 -5.17
CA GLU A 50 31.72 -13.43 -5.75
C GLU A 50 30.20 -13.30 -5.85
N GLY A 51 29.52 -14.34 -6.33
CA GLY A 51 28.08 -14.37 -6.56
C GLY A 51 27.64 -13.49 -7.74
N ASN A 52 26.33 -13.41 -7.97
CA ASN A 52 25.76 -12.53 -8.97
C ASN A 52 25.85 -11.06 -8.54
N LYS A 53 25.93 -10.15 -9.52
CA LYS A 53 25.78 -8.71 -9.28
C LYS A 53 24.37 -8.42 -8.75
N VAL A 54 24.21 -7.32 -8.04
CA VAL A 54 22.90 -6.82 -7.63
C VAL A 54 22.08 -6.49 -8.87
N GLN A 55 20.96 -7.17 -9.05
CA GLN A 55 20.07 -6.98 -10.18
C GLN A 55 19.16 -5.79 -9.93
N VAL A 56 19.30 -4.73 -10.72
CA VAL A 56 18.47 -3.52 -10.61
C VAL A 56 17.48 -3.48 -11.75
N TYR A 57 16.19 -3.44 -11.42
CA TYR A 57 15.10 -3.35 -12.40
C TYR A 57 14.42 -1.99 -12.37
N VAL A 58 14.33 -1.33 -13.52
CA VAL A 58 13.59 -0.10 -13.71
C VAL A 58 12.23 -0.42 -14.30
N ALA A 59 11.24 -0.51 -13.45
CA ALA A 59 9.85 -0.73 -13.85
C ALA A 59 9.23 0.54 -14.45
N GLU A 60 8.24 0.39 -15.32
CA GLU A 60 7.41 1.50 -15.77
C GLU A 60 6.49 1.98 -14.63
N SER A 61 5.87 1.03 -13.91
CA SER A 61 4.88 1.28 -12.85
C SER A 61 5.05 0.27 -11.71
N GLU A 62 4.28 0.48 -10.62
CA GLU A 62 4.22 -0.46 -9.48
C GLU A 62 3.67 -1.84 -9.88
N GLN A 63 2.77 -1.88 -10.87
CA GLN A 63 2.22 -3.13 -11.39
C GLN A 63 3.26 -3.90 -12.20
N ASP A 64 4.06 -3.20 -13.01
CA ASP A 64 5.17 -3.78 -13.75
C ASP A 64 6.27 -4.28 -12.80
N GLU A 65 6.56 -3.52 -11.72
CA GLU A 65 7.44 -3.96 -10.63
C GLU A 65 6.97 -5.29 -10.04
N ALA A 66 5.67 -5.40 -9.70
CA ALA A 66 5.08 -6.62 -9.14
C ALA A 66 5.11 -7.79 -10.14
N ALA A 67 4.83 -7.53 -11.42
CA ALA A 67 4.85 -8.54 -12.47
C ALA A 67 6.25 -9.12 -12.68
N HIS A 68 7.28 -8.26 -12.70
CA HIS A 68 8.67 -8.66 -12.83
C HIS A 68 9.13 -9.55 -11.66
N ILE A 69 8.80 -9.17 -10.43
CA ILE A 69 9.10 -9.98 -9.24
C ILE A 69 8.45 -11.36 -9.35
N ALA A 70 7.18 -11.41 -9.74
CA ALA A 70 6.45 -12.67 -9.92
C ALA A 70 7.08 -13.55 -11.02
N GLU A 71 7.61 -12.95 -12.10
CA GLU A 71 8.30 -13.67 -13.16
C GLU A 71 9.60 -14.31 -12.68
N ILE A 72 10.41 -13.60 -11.89
CA ILE A 72 11.66 -14.14 -11.30
C ILE A 72 11.33 -15.27 -10.33
N ILE A 73 10.35 -15.08 -9.44
CA ILE A 73 9.89 -16.14 -8.53
C ILE A 73 9.47 -17.38 -9.34
N GLY A 74 8.70 -17.17 -10.41
CA GLY A 74 8.27 -18.25 -11.30
C GLY A 74 9.42 -19.01 -11.96
N LYS A 75 10.51 -18.32 -12.33
CA LYS A 75 11.73 -18.95 -12.85
C LYS A 75 12.37 -19.83 -11.77
N HIS A 76 12.56 -19.33 -10.56
CA HIS A 76 13.18 -20.09 -9.47
C HIS A 76 12.33 -21.33 -9.09
N ILE A 77 11.00 -21.20 -9.10
CA ILE A 77 10.10 -22.35 -8.84
C ILE A 77 10.24 -23.43 -9.95
N LYS A 78 10.37 -23.02 -11.21
CA LYS A 78 10.61 -23.97 -12.33
C LYS A 78 11.95 -24.68 -12.19
N GLU A 79 12.94 -24.04 -11.61
CA GLU A 79 14.28 -24.59 -11.31
C GLU A 79 14.30 -25.45 -10.03
N GLY A 80 13.15 -25.64 -9.34
CA GLY A 80 13.02 -26.48 -8.16
C GLY A 80 13.14 -25.76 -6.82
N GLY A 81 13.11 -24.43 -6.81
CA GLY A 81 13.05 -23.61 -5.60
C GLY A 81 11.68 -23.60 -4.94
N HIS A 82 11.57 -22.97 -3.76
CA HIS A 82 10.35 -22.83 -2.98
C HIS A 82 9.92 -21.37 -2.90
N LEU A 83 8.61 -21.12 -2.74
CA LEU A 83 8.10 -19.74 -2.52
C LEU A 83 8.73 -19.12 -1.27
N SER A 84 8.92 -19.92 -0.22
CA SER A 84 9.54 -19.51 1.05
C SER A 84 11.03 -19.12 0.95
N ASP A 85 11.69 -19.41 -0.17
CA ASP A 85 13.06 -18.94 -0.44
C ASP A 85 13.11 -17.44 -0.74
N HIS A 86 11.95 -16.80 -0.97
CA HIS A 86 11.84 -15.44 -1.47
C HIS A 86 11.28 -14.50 -0.42
N ALA A 87 11.90 -13.33 -0.27
CA ALA A 87 11.39 -12.23 0.55
C ALA A 87 11.29 -10.93 -0.23
N VAL A 88 10.15 -10.24 -0.11
CA VAL A 88 9.97 -8.88 -0.65
C VAL A 88 10.04 -7.90 0.52
N LEU A 89 11.04 -7.03 0.48
CA LEU A 89 11.31 -6.03 1.50
C LEU A 89 10.92 -4.64 1.01
N TYR A 90 10.23 -3.90 1.85
CA TYR A 90 9.76 -2.54 1.54
C TYR A 90 9.95 -1.62 2.75
N ARG A 91 10.05 -0.30 2.48
CA ARG A 91 10.25 0.70 3.54
C ARG A 91 8.98 0.97 4.33
N THR A 92 7.86 1.14 3.64
CA THR A 92 6.56 1.43 4.26
C THR A 92 5.53 0.38 3.91
N ASN A 93 4.59 0.20 4.80
CA ASN A 93 3.53 -0.78 4.63
C ASN A 93 2.66 -0.55 3.37
N ALA A 94 2.46 0.70 2.97
CA ALA A 94 1.69 1.05 1.77
C ALA A 94 2.31 0.47 0.50
N SER A 95 3.66 0.44 0.41
CA SER A 95 4.38 -0.08 -0.75
C SER A 95 4.13 -1.56 -1.03
N SER A 96 3.64 -2.32 -0.05
CA SER A 96 3.32 -3.73 -0.24
C SER A 96 2.01 -3.99 -0.98
N ALA A 97 1.09 -3.02 -1.03
CA ALA A 97 -0.26 -3.25 -1.56
C ALA A 97 -0.28 -3.67 -3.03
N PRO A 98 0.46 -3.05 -3.97
CA PRO A 98 0.52 -3.50 -5.36
C PRO A 98 1.03 -4.93 -5.50
N ILE A 99 2.03 -5.32 -4.70
CA ILE A 99 2.59 -6.67 -4.68
C ILE A 99 1.56 -7.67 -4.17
N GLN A 100 0.90 -7.38 -3.04
CA GLN A 100 -0.16 -8.23 -2.48
C GLN A 100 -1.28 -8.45 -3.49
N MET A 101 -1.78 -7.36 -4.09
CA MET A 101 -2.85 -7.45 -5.09
C MET A 101 -2.43 -8.29 -6.30
N TYR A 102 -1.21 -8.08 -6.81
CA TYR A 102 -0.72 -8.86 -7.94
C TYR A 102 -0.57 -10.35 -7.58
N PHE A 103 0.05 -10.66 -6.44
CA PHE A 103 0.26 -12.04 -6.00
C PHE A 103 -1.06 -12.76 -5.76
N THR A 104 -2.04 -12.11 -5.10
CA THR A 104 -3.36 -12.68 -4.89
C THR A 104 -4.04 -13.02 -6.22
N ARG A 105 -4.07 -12.07 -7.17
CA ARG A 105 -4.68 -12.28 -8.49
C ARG A 105 -3.95 -13.35 -9.32
N ALA A 106 -2.63 -13.42 -9.20
CA ALA A 106 -1.81 -14.43 -9.85
C ALA A 106 -1.81 -15.79 -9.12
N GLY A 107 -2.46 -15.91 -7.96
CA GLY A 107 -2.50 -17.14 -7.17
C GLY A 107 -1.19 -17.48 -6.45
N ILE A 108 -0.27 -16.50 -6.33
CA ILE A 108 1.00 -16.67 -5.62
C ILE A 108 0.76 -16.56 -4.13
N SER A 109 0.95 -17.67 -3.41
CA SER A 109 0.78 -17.72 -1.96
C SER A 109 1.84 -16.84 -1.28
N HIS A 110 1.41 -15.94 -0.40
CA HIS A 110 2.30 -15.03 0.32
C HIS A 110 1.80 -14.79 1.75
N GLU A 111 2.71 -14.32 2.60
CA GLU A 111 2.38 -13.92 3.97
C GLU A 111 3.08 -12.62 4.34
N ILE A 112 2.47 -11.87 5.27
CA ILE A 112 3.02 -10.62 5.77
C ILE A 112 3.54 -10.84 7.17
N VAL A 113 4.85 -10.65 7.33
CA VAL A 113 5.51 -10.79 8.63
C VAL A 113 5.61 -9.44 9.33
N GLY A 114 5.11 -9.39 10.58
CA GLY A 114 5.13 -8.17 11.40
C GLY A 114 4.07 -7.13 11.03
N GLY A 115 3.04 -7.52 10.28
CA GLY A 115 1.96 -6.62 9.85
C GLY A 115 0.65 -7.35 9.57
N THR A 116 -0.32 -6.59 9.06
CA THR A 116 -1.60 -7.09 8.57
C THR A 116 -1.71 -6.88 7.07
N ARG A 117 -2.49 -7.72 6.38
CA ARG A 117 -2.80 -7.54 4.95
C ARG A 117 -3.40 -6.16 4.70
N PHE A 118 -3.15 -5.61 3.53
CA PHE A 118 -3.59 -4.25 3.19
C PHE A 118 -5.09 -4.04 3.43
N ASN A 119 -5.92 -4.94 2.88
CA ASN A 119 -7.39 -4.84 3.01
C ASN A 119 -7.90 -5.14 4.44
N ASP A 120 -7.07 -5.71 5.31
CA ASP A 120 -7.42 -6.02 6.70
C ASP A 120 -7.14 -4.87 7.68
N ARG A 121 -6.42 -3.85 7.26
CA ARG A 121 -6.08 -2.69 8.10
C ARG A 121 -7.32 -1.90 8.48
N LYS A 122 -7.29 -1.37 9.71
CA LYS A 122 -8.44 -0.64 10.27
C LYS A 122 -8.93 0.47 9.36
N GLU A 123 -8.02 1.37 8.95
CA GLU A 123 -8.33 2.53 8.11
C GLU A 123 -8.89 2.12 6.74
N ILE A 124 -8.40 1.04 6.16
CA ILE A 124 -8.87 0.53 4.87
C ILE A 124 -10.27 -0.07 5.01
N LYS A 125 -10.49 -0.90 6.05
CA LYS A 125 -11.82 -1.45 6.36
C LYS A 125 -12.84 -0.36 6.68
N ASP A 126 -12.42 0.72 7.34
CA ASP A 126 -13.30 1.84 7.66
C ASP A 126 -13.72 2.58 6.39
N ILE A 127 -12.78 2.93 5.50
CA ILE A 127 -13.11 3.61 4.23
C ILE A 127 -13.94 2.70 3.32
N HIS A 128 -13.57 1.40 3.16
CA HIS A 128 -14.42 0.46 2.42
C HIS A 128 -15.83 0.35 3.02
N SER A 129 -15.98 0.47 4.34
CA SER A 129 -17.31 0.46 4.98
C SER A 129 -18.12 1.72 4.64
N TYR A 130 -17.49 2.90 4.56
CA TYR A 130 -18.15 4.10 4.03
C TYR A 130 -18.59 3.92 2.58
N MET A 131 -17.70 3.43 1.72
CA MET A 131 -18.02 3.15 0.32
C MET A 131 -19.18 2.16 0.20
N SER A 132 -19.19 1.14 1.05
CA SER A 132 -20.22 0.09 1.02
C SER A 132 -21.61 0.59 1.44
N ILE A 133 -21.72 1.49 2.44
CA ILE A 133 -23.04 2.05 2.82
C ILE A 133 -23.58 3.00 1.75
N VAL A 134 -22.70 3.62 0.94
CA VAL A 134 -23.12 4.43 -0.21
C VAL A 134 -23.64 3.54 -1.33
N ALA A 135 -22.99 2.39 -1.58
CA ALA A 135 -23.44 1.40 -2.56
C ALA A 135 -24.72 0.66 -2.09
N ASN A 136 -24.85 0.41 -0.80
CA ASN A 136 -25.99 -0.30 -0.20
C ASN A 136 -26.38 0.31 1.16
N SER A 137 -27.39 1.16 1.15
CA SER A 137 -27.92 1.84 2.35
C SER A 137 -28.47 0.91 3.44
N ARG A 138 -28.67 -0.38 3.15
CA ARG A 138 -29.13 -1.40 4.09
C ARG A 138 -28.01 -2.18 4.77
N ASP A 139 -26.74 -1.87 4.50
CA ASP A 139 -25.60 -2.52 5.18
C ASP A 139 -25.42 -1.96 6.61
N ASN A 140 -26.29 -2.38 7.51
CA ASN A 140 -26.26 -1.97 8.90
C ASN A 140 -24.99 -2.44 9.64
N VAL A 141 -24.33 -3.50 9.20
CA VAL A 141 -23.11 -4.02 9.82
C VAL A 141 -21.95 -3.05 9.60
N ARG A 142 -21.77 -2.62 8.35
CA ARG A 142 -20.74 -1.64 8.00
C ARG A 142 -21.06 -0.24 8.55
N LEU A 143 -22.33 0.15 8.58
CA LEU A 143 -22.75 1.39 9.21
C LEU A 143 -22.39 1.44 10.70
N ARG A 144 -22.66 0.39 11.47
CA ARG A 144 -22.28 0.30 12.89
C ARG A 144 -20.78 0.49 13.10
N ARG A 145 -19.95 0.03 12.17
CA ARG A 145 -18.50 0.17 12.25
C ARG A 145 -18.05 1.63 12.15
N ILE A 146 -18.68 2.44 11.28
CA ILE A 146 -18.15 3.75 10.88
C ILE A 146 -18.93 4.95 11.40
N ILE A 147 -20.11 4.75 11.94
CA ILE A 147 -21.00 5.86 12.35
C ILE A 147 -20.32 6.79 13.39
N ASN A 148 -19.44 6.25 14.22
CA ASN A 148 -18.65 7.00 15.21
C ASN A 148 -17.13 6.93 14.95
N GLU A 149 -16.70 6.66 13.73
CA GLU A 149 -15.30 6.64 13.32
C GLU A 149 -15.12 7.50 12.06
N PRO A 150 -14.51 8.69 12.11
CA PRO A 150 -13.97 9.40 13.29
C PRO A 150 -15.02 9.71 14.38
N ALA A 151 -14.55 9.97 15.60
CA ALA A 151 -15.42 10.18 16.76
C ALA A 151 -16.42 11.34 16.55
N ARG A 152 -17.73 11.04 16.64
CA ARG A 152 -18.85 11.99 16.43
C ARG A 152 -19.76 12.13 17.63
N LYS A 153 -19.35 11.63 18.80
CA LYS A 153 -20.19 11.59 20.02
C LYS A 153 -21.46 10.74 19.87
N ILE A 154 -21.43 9.74 19.00
CA ILE A 154 -22.50 8.75 18.83
C ILE A 154 -22.06 7.49 19.58
N GLY A 155 -22.57 7.30 20.80
CA GLY A 155 -22.19 6.16 21.63
C GLY A 155 -22.95 4.88 21.26
N ASN A 156 -22.44 3.72 21.75
CA ASN A 156 -23.01 2.40 21.46
C ASN A 156 -24.49 2.31 21.83
N THR A 157 -24.92 2.89 22.96
CA THR A 157 -26.33 2.95 23.39
C THR A 157 -27.21 3.63 22.34
N THR A 158 -26.72 4.71 21.71
CA THR A 158 -27.47 5.38 20.63
C THR A 158 -27.56 4.49 19.40
N ILE A 159 -26.47 3.80 19.05
CA ILE A 159 -26.42 2.87 17.92
C ILE A 159 -27.39 1.71 18.11
N ASP A 160 -27.48 1.17 19.34
CA ASP A 160 -28.42 0.08 19.67
C ASP A 160 -29.87 0.56 19.59
N VAL A 161 -30.18 1.78 20.08
CA VAL A 161 -31.52 2.37 19.93
C VAL A 161 -31.89 2.54 18.45
N ILE A 162 -30.96 3.00 17.59
CA ILE A 162 -31.19 3.12 16.15
C ILE A 162 -31.49 1.74 15.54
N ALA A 163 -30.72 0.72 15.92
CA ALA A 163 -30.91 -0.64 15.40
C ALA A 163 -32.25 -1.24 15.82
N ASP A 164 -32.67 -1.03 17.09
CA ASP A 164 -33.97 -1.47 17.58
C ASP A 164 -35.13 -0.79 16.85
N LEU A 165 -35.02 0.52 16.61
CA LEU A 165 -36.02 1.28 15.85
C LEU A 165 -36.09 0.80 14.39
N ALA A 166 -34.95 0.59 13.77
CA ALA A 166 -34.86 0.07 12.41
C ALA A 166 -35.51 -1.31 12.29
N ALA A 167 -35.21 -2.21 13.24
CA ALA A 167 -35.80 -3.55 13.28
C ALA A 167 -37.33 -3.51 13.52
N GLN A 168 -37.83 -2.64 14.42
CA GLN A 168 -39.26 -2.48 14.71
C GLN A 168 -40.05 -1.98 13.50
N GLN A 169 -39.43 -1.13 12.66
CA GLN A 169 -40.10 -0.52 11.50
C GLN A 169 -39.80 -1.26 10.17
N GLY A 170 -38.89 -2.23 10.19
CA GLY A 170 -38.48 -2.96 8.97
C GLY A 170 -37.69 -2.12 7.95
N VAL A 171 -37.03 -1.04 8.42
CA VAL A 171 -36.26 -0.10 7.61
C VAL A 171 -34.75 -0.22 7.91
N SER A 172 -33.91 0.48 7.16
CA SER A 172 -32.47 0.52 7.43
C SER A 172 -32.16 1.44 8.64
N MET A 173 -30.99 1.26 9.25
CA MET A 173 -30.52 2.18 10.28
C MET A 173 -30.29 3.60 9.73
N LEU A 174 -29.91 3.73 8.44
CA LEU A 174 -29.77 5.02 7.76
C LEU A 174 -31.11 5.76 7.64
N ASP A 175 -32.21 5.04 7.40
CA ASP A 175 -33.56 5.63 7.36
C ASP A 175 -33.96 6.23 8.74
N ILE A 176 -33.58 5.57 9.84
CA ILE A 176 -33.78 6.12 11.19
C ILE A 176 -32.91 7.35 11.43
N ILE A 177 -31.66 7.34 10.96
CA ILE A 177 -30.71 8.46 11.13
C ILE A 177 -31.18 9.70 10.36
N SER A 178 -31.70 9.53 9.14
CA SER A 178 -32.19 10.64 8.31
C SER A 178 -33.36 11.39 8.95
N HIS A 179 -34.13 10.70 9.81
CA HIS A 179 -35.30 11.25 10.55
C HIS A 179 -35.07 11.22 12.06
N ALA A 180 -33.84 11.38 12.53
CA ALA A 180 -33.48 11.25 13.93
C ALA A 180 -34.24 12.22 14.87
N ASP A 181 -34.67 13.36 14.35
CA ASP A 181 -35.49 14.38 15.04
C ASP A 181 -36.91 13.92 15.37
N GLN A 182 -37.44 12.91 14.69
CA GLN A 182 -38.75 12.35 14.92
C GLN A 182 -38.81 11.33 16.08
N TYR A 183 -37.64 10.89 16.57
CA TYR A 183 -37.57 9.86 17.60
C TYR A 183 -37.13 10.43 18.96
N ALA A 184 -38.06 10.51 19.91
CA ALA A 184 -37.79 11.01 21.27
C ALA A 184 -36.63 10.29 21.98
N LYS A 185 -36.41 8.98 21.69
CA LYS A 185 -35.30 8.19 22.22
C LYS A 185 -33.92 8.66 21.73
N LEU A 186 -33.86 9.39 20.62
CA LEU A 186 -32.63 9.91 20.01
C LEU A 186 -32.37 11.39 20.33
N SER A 187 -33.20 12.03 21.15
CA SER A 187 -33.16 13.47 21.43
C SER A 187 -31.79 14.04 21.78
N ARG A 188 -30.95 13.29 22.51
CA ARG A 188 -29.58 13.70 22.89
C ARG A 188 -28.55 13.58 21.75
N ALA A 189 -28.86 12.84 20.71
CA ALA A 189 -27.96 12.54 19.60
C ALA A 189 -28.42 13.11 18.24
N ILE A 190 -29.53 13.88 18.20
CA ILE A 190 -30.10 14.40 16.95
C ILE A 190 -29.05 15.11 16.11
N MET A 191 -28.33 16.09 16.64
CA MET A 191 -27.34 16.86 15.86
C MET A 191 -26.17 16.02 15.34
N PRO A 192 -25.53 15.15 16.15
CA PRO A 192 -24.52 14.19 15.65
C PRO A 192 -25.05 13.29 14.53
N LEU A 193 -26.27 12.77 14.65
CA LEU A 193 -26.88 11.88 13.65
C LEU A 193 -27.22 12.62 12.35
N LEU A 194 -27.82 13.80 12.41
CA LEU A 194 -28.12 14.62 11.25
C LEU A 194 -26.83 15.13 10.56
N ASN A 195 -25.76 15.38 11.34
CA ASN A 195 -24.46 15.71 10.74
C ASN A 195 -23.86 14.49 10.00
N PHE A 196 -24.00 13.29 10.53
CA PHE A 196 -23.60 12.07 9.83
C PHE A 196 -24.44 11.87 8.55
N TRP A 197 -25.75 12.10 8.60
CA TRP A 197 -26.64 12.02 7.45
C TRP A 197 -26.22 13.00 6.34
N ARG A 198 -25.89 14.25 6.68
CA ARG A 198 -25.38 15.22 5.69
C ARG A 198 -24.07 14.80 5.04
N ILE A 199 -23.19 14.10 5.76
CA ILE A 199 -21.98 13.53 5.18
C ILE A 199 -22.38 12.45 4.17
N TYR A 200 -23.30 11.56 4.53
CA TYR A 200 -23.78 10.50 3.64
C TYR A 200 -24.42 11.07 2.36
N GLU A 201 -25.27 12.09 2.45
CA GLU A 201 -25.86 12.78 1.28
C GLU A 201 -24.77 13.35 0.34
N LYS A 202 -23.75 14.01 0.90
CA LYS A 202 -22.64 14.53 0.10
C LYS A 202 -21.83 13.42 -0.58
N LEU A 203 -21.69 12.27 0.06
CA LEU A 203 -21.00 11.13 -0.54
C LEU A 203 -21.83 10.53 -1.69
N GLN A 204 -23.15 10.48 -1.59
CA GLN A 204 -24.02 10.07 -2.69
C GLN A 204 -23.91 11.06 -3.86
N GLU A 205 -23.98 12.36 -3.59
CA GLU A 205 -23.80 13.40 -4.60
C GLU A 205 -22.42 13.31 -5.29
N SER A 206 -21.37 13.02 -4.52
CA SER A 206 -20.02 12.82 -5.05
C SER A 206 -19.94 11.60 -5.98
N LEU A 207 -20.54 10.48 -5.59
CA LEU A 207 -20.55 9.25 -6.40
C LEU A 207 -21.27 9.46 -7.75
N GLU A 208 -22.33 10.26 -7.77
CA GLU A 208 -23.09 10.56 -9.00
C GLU A 208 -22.36 11.51 -9.96
N ASN A 209 -21.56 12.44 -9.42
CA ASN A 209 -21.02 13.56 -10.21
C ASN A 209 -19.51 13.50 -10.44
N ARG A 210 -18.80 12.53 -9.83
CA ARG A 210 -17.32 12.45 -9.90
C ARG A 210 -16.82 11.06 -10.30
N PRO A 211 -15.64 10.97 -10.91
CA PRO A 211 -14.99 9.68 -11.14
C PRO A 211 -14.80 8.90 -9.84
N LEU A 212 -14.90 7.57 -9.90
CA LEU A 212 -14.87 6.70 -8.71
C LEU A 212 -13.62 6.92 -7.84
N TYR A 213 -12.44 7.18 -8.42
CA TYR A 213 -11.24 7.44 -7.64
C TYR A 213 -11.28 8.80 -6.91
N GLU A 214 -11.96 9.82 -7.48
CA GLU A 214 -12.18 11.10 -6.81
C GLU A 214 -13.23 10.96 -5.70
N PHE A 215 -14.28 10.17 -5.93
CA PHE A 215 -15.21 9.77 -4.87
C PHE A 215 -14.47 9.12 -3.69
N ALA A 216 -13.48 8.25 -3.94
CA ALA A 216 -12.66 7.66 -2.86
C ALA A 216 -11.90 8.73 -2.05
N VAL A 217 -11.38 9.77 -2.72
CA VAL A 217 -10.77 10.94 -2.04
C VAL A 217 -11.82 11.67 -1.19
N ASP A 218 -13.00 11.92 -1.76
CA ASP A 218 -14.08 12.61 -1.05
C ASP A 218 -14.56 11.81 0.18
N VAL A 219 -14.62 10.48 0.11
CA VAL A 219 -14.90 9.64 1.29
C VAL A 219 -13.90 9.91 2.39
N ILE A 220 -12.61 9.97 2.09
CA ILE A 220 -11.55 10.19 3.07
C ILE A 220 -11.61 11.61 3.65
N GLU A 221 -11.92 12.62 2.84
CA GLU A 221 -11.91 14.03 3.24
C GLU A 221 -13.23 14.45 3.93
N LEU A 222 -14.38 14.17 3.33
CA LEU A 222 -15.69 14.59 3.84
C LEU A 222 -16.07 13.90 5.16
N THR A 223 -15.62 12.66 5.37
CA THR A 223 -15.82 11.96 6.64
C THR A 223 -14.96 12.52 7.77
N GLY A 224 -13.92 13.31 7.44
CA GLY A 224 -12.95 13.83 8.40
C GLY A 224 -11.88 12.82 8.79
N TYR A 225 -11.79 11.67 8.10
CA TYR A 225 -10.84 10.60 8.45
C TYR A 225 -9.39 11.05 8.26
N LYS A 226 -9.08 11.75 7.14
CA LYS A 226 -7.78 12.35 6.87
C LYS A 226 -7.38 13.36 7.95
N ALA A 227 -8.28 14.30 8.27
CA ALA A 227 -8.02 15.33 9.28
C ALA A 227 -7.76 14.74 10.68
N MET A 228 -8.44 13.64 11.03
CA MET A 228 -8.19 12.90 12.27
C MET A 228 -6.76 12.36 12.30
N LEU A 229 -6.32 11.68 11.23
CA LEU A 229 -4.98 11.10 11.15
C LEU A 229 -3.89 12.17 11.08
N GLU A 230 -4.11 13.29 10.38
CA GLU A 230 -3.19 14.42 10.34
C GLU A 230 -3.01 15.05 11.73
N ALA A 231 -4.12 15.19 12.49
CA ALA A 231 -4.07 15.67 13.86
C ALA A 231 -3.32 14.71 14.80
N ASP A 232 -3.46 13.40 14.60
CA ASP A 232 -2.73 12.40 15.40
C ASP A 232 -1.24 12.35 15.02
N ALA A 233 -0.90 12.48 13.74
CA ALA A 233 0.49 12.59 13.29
C ALA A 233 1.17 13.86 13.87
N ALA A 234 0.46 14.97 13.93
CA ALA A 234 0.96 16.22 14.53
C ALA A 234 1.22 16.10 16.04
N LYS A 235 0.54 15.16 16.73
CA LYS A 235 0.80 14.82 18.15
C LYS A 235 1.97 13.84 18.34
N GLY A 236 2.59 13.38 17.26
CA GLY A 236 3.73 12.46 17.30
C GLY A 236 3.34 10.97 17.32
N HIS A 237 2.12 10.62 16.95
CA HIS A 237 1.74 9.23 16.73
C HIS A 237 2.31 8.73 15.40
N GLU A 238 3.39 7.96 15.45
CA GLU A 238 4.14 7.50 14.26
C GLU A 238 3.28 6.66 13.31
N ASP A 239 2.37 5.83 13.86
CA ASP A 239 1.45 4.99 13.08
C ASP A 239 0.43 5.80 12.24
N ALA A 240 0.13 7.03 12.63
CA ALA A 240 -0.81 7.88 11.89
C ALA A 240 -0.28 8.28 10.50
N ALA A 241 1.02 8.47 10.36
CA ALA A 241 1.65 8.73 9.07
C ALA A 241 1.55 7.53 8.12
N ASP A 242 1.83 6.33 8.62
CA ASP A 242 1.69 5.08 7.86
C ASP A 242 0.23 4.87 7.40
N ARG A 243 -0.74 5.19 8.28
CA ARG A 243 -2.17 5.08 7.96
C ARG A 243 -2.60 6.09 6.91
N LEU A 244 -2.06 7.32 6.92
CA LEU A 244 -2.29 8.30 5.84
C LEU A 244 -1.75 7.79 4.50
N GLN A 245 -0.57 7.16 4.48
CA GLN A 245 -0.04 6.56 3.25
C GLN A 245 -0.92 5.40 2.77
N ASN A 246 -1.45 4.58 3.68
CA ASN A 246 -2.36 3.50 3.33
C ASN A 246 -3.64 4.05 2.68
N LEU A 247 -4.17 5.19 3.15
CA LEU A 247 -5.32 5.84 2.50
C LEU A 247 -4.97 6.34 1.09
N GLY A 248 -3.79 6.92 0.90
CA GLY A 248 -3.30 7.30 -0.42
C GLY A 248 -3.18 6.10 -1.37
N GLN A 249 -2.69 4.97 -0.86
CA GLN A 249 -2.59 3.73 -1.63
C GLN A 249 -3.98 3.13 -1.95
N LEU A 250 -4.97 3.28 -1.06
CA LEU A 250 -6.34 2.88 -1.37
C LEU A 250 -6.88 3.67 -2.57
N VAL A 251 -6.67 4.99 -2.61
CA VAL A 251 -7.07 5.82 -3.76
C VAL A 251 -6.37 5.36 -5.04
N ASN A 252 -5.07 5.01 -4.97
CA ASN A 252 -4.34 4.46 -6.10
C ASN A 252 -4.95 3.14 -6.59
N ASN A 253 -5.35 2.25 -5.67
CA ASN A 253 -5.98 0.98 -6.01
C ASN A 253 -7.33 1.19 -6.72
N VAL A 254 -8.15 2.15 -6.24
CA VAL A 254 -9.40 2.53 -6.92
C VAL A 254 -9.12 3.10 -8.32
N LYS A 255 -8.10 3.96 -8.46
CA LYS A 255 -7.70 4.52 -9.75
C LYS A 255 -7.26 3.43 -10.73
N ASN A 256 -6.43 2.49 -10.27
CA ASN A 256 -6.00 1.35 -11.08
C ASN A 256 -7.19 0.48 -11.53
N TYR A 257 -8.17 0.28 -10.65
CA TYR A 257 -9.41 -0.40 -11.00
C TYR A 257 -10.16 0.34 -12.10
N CYS A 258 -10.29 1.68 -11.98
CA CYS A 258 -10.90 2.51 -13.03
C CYS A 258 -10.14 2.42 -14.36
N ASP A 259 -8.82 2.47 -14.33
CA ASP A 259 -7.98 2.42 -15.53
C ASP A 259 -8.07 1.05 -16.23
N GLN A 260 -8.29 -0.05 -15.46
CA GLN A 260 -8.47 -1.40 -16.01
C GLN A 260 -9.87 -1.63 -16.60
N HIS A 261 -10.92 -1.04 -16.02
CA HIS A 261 -12.30 -1.29 -16.39
C HIS A 261 -12.92 -0.16 -17.26
N GLY A 262 -12.25 0.99 -17.39
CA GLY A 262 -12.71 2.12 -18.19
C GLY A 262 -14.12 2.58 -17.78
N GLU A 263 -15.03 2.68 -18.75
CA GLU A 263 -16.42 3.11 -18.51
C GLU A 263 -17.27 2.10 -17.70
N GLU A 264 -16.83 0.85 -17.59
CA GLU A 264 -17.52 -0.19 -16.80
C GLU A 264 -17.15 -0.15 -15.31
N ALA A 265 -16.22 0.72 -14.91
CA ALA A 265 -15.80 0.84 -13.53
C ALA A 265 -16.93 1.42 -12.65
N THR A 266 -17.45 0.58 -11.74
CA THR A 266 -18.49 0.96 -10.79
C THR A 266 -18.05 0.74 -9.37
N LEU A 267 -18.66 1.46 -8.40
CA LEU A 267 -18.40 1.24 -6.98
C LEU A 267 -18.74 -0.18 -6.55
N GLN A 268 -19.86 -0.72 -7.02
CA GLN A 268 -20.28 -2.07 -6.71
C GLN A 268 -19.26 -3.09 -7.20
N GLY A 269 -18.80 -2.97 -8.47
CA GLY A 269 -17.80 -3.87 -9.04
C GLY A 269 -16.45 -3.80 -8.33
N TYR A 270 -16.01 -2.60 -7.89
CA TYR A 270 -14.82 -2.44 -7.09
C TYR A 270 -14.91 -3.17 -5.74
N LEU A 271 -16.04 -3.03 -5.03
CA LEU A 271 -16.26 -3.70 -3.74
C LEU A 271 -16.34 -5.23 -3.89
N GLU A 272 -16.90 -5.72 -4.98
CA GLU A 272 -16.95 -7.15 -5.32
C GLU A 272 -15.54 -7.69 -5.63
N ASP A 273 -14.70 -6.96 -6.37
CA ASP A 273 -13.31 -7.33 -6.65
C ASP A 273 -12.49 -7.45 -5.34
N ILE A 274 -12.67 -6.52 -4.41
CA ILE A 274 -12.01 -6.57 -3.09
C ILE A 274 -12.49 -7.77 -2.25
N ALA A 275 -13.79 -8.05 -2.25
CA ALA A 275 -14.34 -9.21 -1.53
C ALA A 275 -13.77 -10.52 -2.08
N LEU A 276 -13.68 -10.62 -3.41
CA LEU A 276 -13.13 -11.75 -4.11
C LEU A 276 -11.65 -12.00 -3.79
N MET A 277 -10.83 -10.94 -3.77
CA MET A 277 -9.43 -11.04 -3.37
C MET A 277 -9.28 -11.59 -1.95
N SER A 278 -10.12 -11.12 -1.02
CA SER A 278 -10.11 -11.62 0.37
C SER A 278 -10.43 -13.11 0.44
N ASP A 279 -11.35 -13.60 -0.38
CA ASP A 279 -11.70 -15.02 -0.42
C ASP A 279 -10.57 -15.88 -1.00
N ILE A 280 -9.88 -15.41 -2.06
CA ILE A 280 -8.71 -16.09 -2.64
C ILE A 280 -7.58 -16.19 -1.61
N ASP A 281 -7.29 -15.11 -0.91
CA ASP A 281 -6.25 -15.06 0.12
C ASP A 281 -6.53 -16.01 1.29
N ASN A 282 -7.79 -16.13 1.71
CA ASN A 282 -8.19 -17.02 2.80
C ASN A 282 -8.16 -18.50 2.40
N TYR A 283 -8.30 -18.80 1.09
CA TYR A 283 -8.28 -20.17 0.60
C TYR A 283 -6.87 -20.74 0.44
N ASN A 284 -5.84 -19.91 0.29
CA ASN A 284 -4.47 -20.35 0.10
C ASN A 284 -3.81 -20.79 1.42
N GLU A 285 -4.07 -22.02 1.86
CA GLU A 285 -3.51 -22.64 3.08
C GLU A 285 -2.08 -23.20 2.90
N SER A 286 -1.42 -22.95 1.77
CA SER A 286 -0.06 -23.43 1.51
C SER A 286 0.89 -23.01 2.65
N LYS A 287 1.73 -23.95 3.09
CA LYS A 287 2.85 -23.65 4.02
C LYS A 287 4.03 -22.99 3.31
N ASP A 288 4.13 -23.18 1.99
CA ASP A 288 5.14 -22.57 1.14
C ASP A 288 4.61 -21.24 0.61
N LYS A 289 5.17 -20.12 1.09
CA LYS A 289 4.70 -18.76 0.84
C LYS A 289 5.86 -17.81 0.64
N VAL A 290 5.69 -16.85 -0.28
CA VAL A 290 6.58 -15.70 -0.37
C VAL A 290 6.41 -14.82 0.86
N VAL A 291 7.49 -14.38 1.45
CA VAL A 291 7.47 -13.54 2.66
C VAL A 291 7.51 -12.06 2.27
N LEU A 292 6.53 -11.29 2.73
CA LEU A 292 6.46 -9.84 2.56
C LEU A 292 6.66 -9.17 3.92
N MET A 293 7.59 -8.21 4.02
CA MET A 293 7.83 -7.50 5.28
C MET A 293 8.48 -6.14 5.09
N THR A 294 8.34 -5.29 6.10
CA THR A 294 9.13 -4.06 6.14
C THR A 294 10.61 -4.37 6.39
N VAL A 295 11.49 -3.47 5.94
CA VAL A 295 12.93 -3.58 6.25
C VAL A 295 13.20 -3.66 7.75
N HIS A 296 12.38 -2.99 8.58
CA HIS A 296 12.48 -3.05 10.04
C HIS A 296 12.22 -4.47 10.58
N SER A 297 11.19 -5.13 10.06
CA SER A 297 10.82 -6.50 10.45
C SER A 297 11.83 -7.53 9.96
N ALA A 298 12.60 -7.22 8.92
CA ALA A 298 13.60 -8.12 8.35
C ALA A 298 14.87 -8.27 9.19
N LYS A 299 15.02 -7.46 10.26
CA LYS A 299 16.20 -7.53 11.14
C LYS A 299 16.29 -8.90 11.83
N GLY A 300 17.41 -9.60 11.59
CA GLY A 300 17.66 -10.95 12.16
C GLY A 300 17.24 -12.09 11.22
N LEU A 301 16.45 -11.84 10.20
CA LEU A 301 16.06 -12.83 9.20
C LEU A 301 17.04 -12.85 8.02
N GLU A 302 16.94 -13.89 7.18
CA GLU A 302 17.79 -14.06 5.99
C GLU A 302 17.14 -15.01 4.98
N PHE A 303 17.24 -14.68 3.69
CA PHE A 303 16.59 -15.42 2.61
C PHE A 303 17.56 -15.67 1.46
N PRO A 304 17.40 -16.79 0.73
CA PRO A 304 18.15 -17.04 -0.50
C PRO A 304 18.03 -15.89 -1.50
N TYR A 305 16.80 -15.44 -1.74
CA TYR A 305 16.44 -14.41 -2.72
C TYR A 305 15.69 -13.26 -2.06
N VAL A 306 16.19 -12.05 -2.20
CA VAL A 306 15.59 -10.85 -1.62
C VAL A 306 15.25 -9.86 -2.71
N PHE A 307 14.01 -9.37 -2.71
CA PHE A 307 13.53 -8.26 -3.54
C PHE A 307 13.40 -7.03 -2.67
N LEU A 308 14.17 -5.99 -2.95
CA LEU A 308 14.10 -4.69 -2.29
C LEU A 308 13.41 -3.71 -3.23
N ILE A 309 12.16 -3.35 -2.93
CA ILE A 309 11.28 -2.59 -3.80
C ILE A 309 11.19 -1.11 -3.43
N GLY A 310 10.79 -0.28 -4.41
CA GLY A 310 10.52 1.14 -4.21
C GLY A 310 11.77 1.96 -3.93
N MET A 311 12.90 1.65 -4.57
CA MET A 311 14.15 2.37 -4.39
C MET A 311 14.16 3.71 -5.13
N GLU A 312 13.37 4.65 -4.59
CA GLU A 312 13.08 5.98 -5.13
C GLU A 312 13.15 7.03 -4.02
N GLU A 313 13.59 8.25 -4.35
CA GLU A 313 13.56 9.38 -3.43
C GLU A 313 12.11 9.64 -2.96
N GLY A 314 11.93 9.78 -1.64
CA GLY A 314 10.63 9.93 -1.00
C GLY A 314 9.89 8.63 -0.69
N VAL A 315 10.33 7.48 -1.24
CA VAL A 315 9.83 6.13 -0.94
C VAL A 315 10.83 5.35 -0.09
N PHE A 316 12.04 5.18 -0.58
CA PHE A 316 13.19 4.68 0.16
C PHE A 316 14.48 5.32 -0.36
N PRO A 317 15.02 6.35 0.32
CA PRO A 317 14.68 6.86 1.65
C PRO A 317 13.29 7.48 1.74
N TYR A 318 12.65 7.33 2.91
CA TYR A 318 11.34 7.89 3.19
C TYR A 318 11.44 9.29 3.77
N PHE A 319 10.64 10.24 3.24
CA PHE A 319 10.57 11.61 3.73
C PHE A 319 9.23 11.86 4.42
N PHE A 320 9.24 12.02 5.72
CA PHE A 320 8.04 12.34 6.46
C PHE A 320 7.49 13.72 6.02
N MET A 321 6.23 13.74 5.53
CA MET A 321 5.57 14.95 5.01
C MET A 321 6.39 15.71 3.95
N GLY A 322 7.17 14.99 3.13
CA GLY A 322 8.00 15.58 2.08
C GLY A 322 9.20 16.38 2.59
N LYS A 323 9.52 16.29 3.89
CA LYS A 323 10.68 16.95 4.48
C LYS A 323 11.82 15.96 4.67
N GLU A 324 12.92 16.24 4.00
CA GLU A 324 14.18 15.56 4.25
C GLU A 324 14.78 16.10 5.55
N LEU A 325 15.08 15.21 6.51
CA LEU A 325 15.83 15.53 7.72
C LEU A 325 17.17 14.81 7.63
N GLU A 326 18.28 15.55 7.59
CA GLU A 326 19.62 14.97 7.54
C GLU A 326 19.89 13.95 8.65
N ALA A 327 19.38 14.19 9.85
CA ALA A 327 19.50 13.27 10.97
C ALA A 327 18.83 11.90 10.71
N ASN A 328 17.78 11.87 9.89
CA ASN A 328 17.09 10.63 9.55
C ASN A 328 17.75 9.91 8.37
N MET A 329 18.54 10.58 7.54
CA MET A 329 19.17 9.98 6.37
C MET A 329 20.19 8.92 6.72
N GLU A 330 20.96 9.09 7.77
CA GLU A 330 21.88 8.05 8.23
C GLU A 330 21.15 6.81 8.75
N GLU A 331 19.97 6.98 9.36
CA GLU A 331 19.14 5.84 9.77
C GLU A 331 18.49 5.14 8.58
N GLU A 332 17.96 5.89 7.62
CA GLU A 332 17.46 5.31 6.36
C GLU A 332 18.56 4.51 5.62
N ARG A 333 19.80 5.02 5.63
CA ARG A 333 20.94 4.30 5.05
C ARG A 333 21.31 3.06 5.84
N ARG A 334 21.18 3.07 7.18
CA ARG A 334 21.33 1.85 8.02
C ARG A 334 20.26 0.82 7.69
N LEU A 335 19.02 1.26 7.45
CA LEU A 335 17.94 0.37 7.01
C LEU A 335 18.23 -0.22 5.63
N ALA A 336 18.70 0.58 4.66
CA ALA A 336 19.09 0.08 3.35
C ALA A 336 20.22 -0.97 3.47
N TYR A 337 21.23 -0.69 4.28
CA TYR A 337 22.30 -1.66 4.57
C TYR A 337 21.76 -2.96 5.19
N VAL A 338 20.82 -2.86 6.14
CA VAL A 338 20.16 -4.03 6.72
C VAL A 338 19.43 -4.82 5.65
N ALA A 339 18.64 -4.16 4.80
CA ALA A 339 17.87 -4.81 3.73
C ALA A 339 18.77 -5.58 2.76
N ILE A 340 19.82 -4.93 2.25
CA ILE A 340 20.79 -5.52 1.32
C ILE A 340 21.42 -6.78 1.94
N THR A 341 21.83 -6.71 3.21
CA THR A 341 22.48 -7.84 3.91
C THR A 341 21.53 -8.96 4.34
N ARG A 342 20.23 -8.92 3.96
CA ARG A 342 19.30 -10.05 4.18
C ARG A 342 19.42 -11.11 3.10
N ALA A 343 19.95 -10.79 1.92
CA ALA A 343 20.14 -11.71 0.82
C ALA A 343 21.32 -12.64 1.04
N LYS A 344 21.12 -13.95 0.75
CA LYS A 344 22.16 -14.97 0.79
C LYS A 344 22.80 -15.15 -0.59
N LYS A 345 21.95 -15.42 -1.60
CA LYS A 345 22.39 -15.78 -2.95
C LYS A 345 22.26 -14.62 -3.92
N GLU A 346 21.05 -14.03 -4.01
CA GLU A 346 20.77 -12.98 -4.98
C GLU A 346 19.96 -11.85 -4.36
N LEU A 347 20.28 -10.64 -4.76
CA LEU A 347 19.59 -9.42 -4.41
C LEU A 347 19.05 -8.77 -5.67
N TYR A 348 17.73 -8.61 -5.70
CA TYR A 348 16.98 -7.87 -6.70
C TYR A 348 16.52 -6.56 -6.10
N VAL A 349 16.80 -5.48 -6.79
CA VAL A 349 16.41 -4.13 -6.37
C VAL A 349 15.54 -3.53 -7.45
N SER A 350 14.42 -2.93 -7.10
CA SER A 350 13.54 -2.34 -8.10
C SER A 350 13.09 -0.93 -7.74
N ARG A 351 12.80 -0.16 -8.78
CA ARG A 351 12.19 1.16 -8.72
C ARG A 351 11.20 1.34 -9.86
N SER A 352 10.15 2.10 -9.62
CA SER A 352 9.19 2.46 -10.67
C SER A 352 9.52 3.85 -11.23
N GLN A 353 9.49 3.99 -12.55
CA GLN A 353 9.69 5.29 -13.21
C GLN A 353 8.50 6.22 -12.96
N TYR A 354 7.29 5.64 -12.95
CA TYR A 354 6.06 6.32 -12.64
C TYR A 354 5.36 5.60 -11.49
N ARG A 355 5.05 6.34 -10.43
CA ARG A 355 4.35 5.84 -9.24
C ARG A 355 3.08 6.65 -9.02
N GLN A 356 2.02 5.99 -8.63
CA GLN A 356 0.79 6.66 -8.24
C GLN A 356 0.87 7.15 -6.80
N LEU A 357 0.44 8.39 -6.58
CA LEU A 357 0.33 8.99 -5.26
C LEU A 357 -1.01 9.74 -5.17
N TRP A 358 -1.93 9.28 -4.32
CA TRP A 358 -3.29 9.83 -4.21
C TRP A 358 -4.02 9.94 -5.55
N GLY A 359 -3.93 8.88 -6.37
CA GLY A 359 -4.55 8.82 -7.71
C GLY A 359 -3.87 9.66 -8.79
N ARG A 360 -2.75 10.33 -8.48
CA ARG A 360 -1.96 11.12 -9.43
C ARG A 360 -0.65 10.41 -9.74
N THR A 361 -0.30 10.35 -11.00
CA THR A 361 0.97 9.79 -11.44
C THR A 361 2.09 10.80 -11.20
N SER A 362 3.14 10.39 -10.48
CA SER A 362 4.37 11.13 -10.26
C SER A 362 5.57 10.38 -10.81
N ARG A 363 6.62 11.11 -11.18
CA ARG A 363 7.92 10.54 -11.52
C ARG A 363 8.87 10.85 -10.38
N ASN A 364 9.37 9.79 -9.73
CA ASN A 364 10.34 9.93 -8.65
C ASN A 364 11.75 9.74 -9.20
N GLU A 365 12.72 10.44 -8.60
CA GLU A 365 14.13 10.20 -8.87
C GLU A 365 14.57 8.84 -8.28
N PRO A 366 15.55 8.16 -8.89
CA PRO A 366 16.15 6.98 -8.29
C PRO A 366 16.68 7.27 -6.89
N SER A 367 16.50 6.33 -5.97
CA SER A 367 17.06 6.40 -4.62
C SER A 367 18.55 6.76 -4.66
N ARG A 368 18.98 7.68 -3.79
CA ARG A 368 20.40 7.98 -3.61
C ARG A 368 21.21 6.76 -3.22
N PHE A 369 20.61 5.80 -2.52
CA PHE A 369 21.27 4.56 -2.13
C PHE A 369 21.69 3.70 -3.34
N LEU A 370 20.94 3.74 -4.45
CA LEU A 370 21.34 3.11 -5.70
C LEU A 370 22.54 3.83 -6.34
N ARG A 371 22.57 5.16 -6.26
CA ARG A 371 23.69 5.97 -6.79
C ARG A 371 24.97 5.83 -5.96
N GLU A 372 24.84 5.44 -4.70
CA GLU A 372 25.95 5.18 -3.77
C GLU A 372 26.64 3.82 -4.04
N ILE A 373 26.02 2.91 -4.77
CA ILE A 373 26.61 1.61 -5.15
C ILE A 373 27.46 1.79 -6.41
N GLU A 374 28.69 1.29 -6.37
CA GLU A 374 29.59 1.32 -7.53
C GLU A 374 29.04 0.48 -8.69
N PRO A 375 29.12 0.97 -9.95
CA PRO A 375 28.53 0.31 -11.12
C PRO A 375 29.03 -1.13 -11.36
N GLU A 376 30.22 -1.46 -10.87
CA GLU A 376 30.78 -2.80 -11.01
C GLU A 376 30.00 -3.87 -10.26
N TYR A 377 29.24 -3.50 -9.20
CA TYR A 377 28.44 -4.43 -8.40
C TYR A 377 26.97 -4.50 -8.84
N ILE A 378 26.57 -3.71 -9.85
CA ILE A 378 25.19 -3.60 -10.34
C ILE A 378 25.08 -4.14 -11.76
N GLU A 379 23.91 -4.73 -12.06
CA GLU A 379 23.44 -5.00 -13.42
C GLU A 379 22.02 -4.41 -13.55
N GLU A 380 21.88 -3.33 -14.34
CA GLU A 380 20.60 -2.66 -14.54
C GLU A 380 19.87 -3.17 -15.78
N THR A 381 18.61 -3.51 -15.61
CA THR A 381 17.66 -3.84 -16.68
C THR A 381 16.45 -2.94 -16.60
N ARG A 382 15.73 -2.78 -17.72
CA ARG A 382 14.56 -1.90 -17.80
C ARG A 382 13.36 -2.64 -18.35
N SER A 383 12.19 -2.18 -17.97
CA SER A 383 10.93 -2.65 -18.54
C SER A 383 10.97 -2.55 -20.08
N PRO A 384 10.51 -3.59 -20.80
CA PRO A 384 10.44 -3.56 -22.26
C PRO A 384 9.65 -2.36 -22.80
N VAL A 385 8.65 -1.87 -22.07
CA VAL A 385 7.88 -0.68 -22.43
C VAL A 385 8.76 0.58 -22.42
N LEU A 386 9.60 0.73 -21.40
CA LEU A 386 10.54 1.85 -21.30
C LEU A 386 11.63 1.78 -22.37
N GLU A 387 12.12 0.58 -22.68
CA GLU A 387 13.10 0.39 -23.77
C GLU A 387 12.52 0.73 -25.14
N GLN A 388 11.28 0.34 -25.42
CA GLN A 388 10.61 0.70 -26.65
C GLN A 388 10.41 2.21 -26.76
N ARG A 389 9.95 2.87 -25.71
CA ARG A 389 9.80 4.35 -25.69
C ARG A 389 11.14 5.05 -25.95
N SER A 390 12.25 4.56 -25.41
CA SER A 390 13.57 5.14 -25.65
C SER A 390 14.04 4.97 -27.10
N ARG A 391 13.66 3.88 -27.77
CA ARG A 391 14.00 3.62 -29.19
C ARG A 391 13.17 4.45 -30.17
N PHE A 392 11.90 4.73 -29.83
CA PHE A 392 10.99 5.51 -30.71
C PHE A 392 10.90 7.00 -30.34
N GLY A 393 11.42 7.41 -29.18
CA GLY A 393 11.32 8.76 -28.63
C GLY A 393 12.55 9.62 -28.92
N GLY A 394 12.94 9.75 -30.18
CA GLY A 394 14.03 10.65 -30.60
C GLY A 394 13.71 12.15 -30.56
N TRP A 395 12.66 12.60 -29.88
CA TRP A 395 12.34 14.02 -29.72
C TRP A 395 11.75 14.27 -28.31
N GLY A 396 12.61 14.58 -27.34
CA GLY A 396 12.14 15.17 -26.09
C GLY A 396 12.77 14.78 -24.75
N ASP A 397 13.73 13.85 -24.66
CA ASP A 397 14.36 13.53 -23.37
C ASP A 397 15.88 13.81 -23.42
N SER A 398 16.25 15.07 -23.65
CA SER A 398 17.62 15.56 -23.39
C SER A 398 17.70 16.14 -21.97
N TYR A 399 17.50 15.32 -20.93
CA TYR A 399 18.11 15.59 -19.64
C TYR A 399 19.36 14.72 -19.54
N ARG A 400 20.47 15.26 -20.06
CA ARG A 400 21.82 14.81 -19.74
C ARG A 400 21.99 14.89 -18.22
N ASP A 401 22.33 13.75 -17.63
CA ASP A 401 22.98 13.70 -16.32
C ASP A 401 24.27 14.55 -16.37
N THR A 402 24.16 15.79 -15.98
CA THR A 402 25.34 16.64 -15.71
C THR A 402 25.68 16.48 -14.24
N VAL A 403 26.74 15.73 -14.02
CA VAL A 403 27.48 15.74 -12.76
C VAL A 403 27.91 17.18 -12.45
N PRO A 404 27.65 17.75 -11.27
CA PRO A 404 28.17 19.05 -10.90
C PRO A 404 29.62 18.90 -10.41
N GLY A 405 30.55 19.30 -11.23
CA GLY A 405 31.96 19.40 -10.81
C GLY A 405 32.88 19.83 -11.95
N GLY A 406 33.17 21.11 -12.09
CA GLY A 406 34.24 21.58 -12.96
C GLY A 406 34.04 22.97 -13.57
N ALA A 407 34.80 23.88 -13.08
CA ALA A 407 34.76 25.31 -13.33
C ALA A 407 35.07 25.77 -14.76
N SER A 408 34.50 26.93 -15.09
CA SER A 408 35.03 28.05 -15.90
C SER A 408 35.37 27.84 -17.39
N GLY A 409 34.78 28.72 -18.23
CA GLY A 409 35.28 29.06 -19.57
C GLY A 409 34.30 29.92 -20.36
N TYR A 410 34.45 31.22 -20.27
CA TYR A 410 33.88 32.26 -21.13
C TYR A 410 34.22 32.05 -22.61
N SER A 411 33.27 32.29 -23.51
CA SER A 411 33.40 33.20 -24.67
C SER A 411 32.20 33.05 -25.66
N GLY A 412 31.42 34.12 -25.85
CA GLY A 412 30.70 34.34 -27.13
C GLY A 412 31.66 34.98 -28.14
N PRO A 413 31.26 35.47 -29.34
CA PRO A 413 29.92 35.90 -29.75
C PRO A 413 29.61 35.66 -31.26
N SER A 414 28.39 36.12 -31.67
CA SER A 414 28.04 36.70 -32.99
C SER A 414 27.71 35.79 -34.19
N GLY A 415 26.56 36.04 -34.77
CA GLY A 415 26.45 36.42 -36.14
C GLY A 415 25.23 35.98 -36.94
N TRP A 416 24.25 36.82 -37.10
CA TRP A 416 23.51 37.23 -38.32
C TRP A 416 22.98 36.21 -39.33
N GLY A 417 21.71 36.36 -39.69
CA GLY A 417 21.17 36.02 -41.02
C GLY A 417 19.65 35.87 -41.07
N ARG A 418 18.92 36.97 -41.29
CA ARG A 418 17.79 37.30 -42.18
C ARG A 418 17.47 36.21 -43.22
N SER A 419 16.20 35.89 -43.52
CA SER A 419 15.08 36.61 -44.22
C SER A 419 13.97 35.61 -44.48
N ALA A 420 12.75 35.92 -44.26
CA ALA A 420 11.73 36.64 -44.99
C ALA A 420 10.69 35.74 -45.68
N SER A 421 9.44 36.16 -45.53
CA SER A 421 8.23 36.01 -46.38
C SER A 421 7.53 34.65 -46.36
N GLY A 422 6.24 34.53 -46.21
CA GLY A 422 5.14 35.45 -46.12
C GLY A 422 3.83 34.72 -46.40
N TYR A 423 2.72 35.35 -46.02
CA TYR A 423 1.32 35.05 -46.42
C TYR A 423 0.70 33.75 -45.85
N GLY A 424 -0.47 33.69 -45.23
CA GLY A 424 -1.53 34.65 -44.98
C GLY A 424 -2.83 33.89 -44.72
N THR A 425 -3.75 34.53 -44.02
CA THR A 425 -5.18 34.22 -43.88
C THR A 425 -5.53 33.00 -43.04
N GLY A 426 -6.28 33.06 -42.00
CA GLY A 426 -7.36 33.89 -41.53
C GLY A 426 -8.35 33.04 -40.78
N GLY A 427 -8.87 33.53 -39.68
CA GLY A 427 -10.19 33.14 -39.27
C GLY A 427 -10.39 32.64 -37.83
N TYR A 428 -10.89 33.54 -37.01
CA TYR A 428 -11.89 33.41 -35.93
C TYR A 428 -11.70 32.27 -34.90
N GLY A 429 -11.47 32.46 -33.65
CA GLY A 429 -12.12 33.41 -32.74
C GLY A 429 -12.72 32.64 -31.60
N SER A 430 -12.52 33.03 -30.47
CA SER A 430 -13.20 33.04 -29.19
C SER A 430 -12.37 32.41 -28.07
N GLY A 431 -11.80 33.33 -27.30
CA GLY A 431 -11.17 33.02 -26.03
C GLY A 431 -12.20 32.82 -24.92
N TYR A 432 -11.89 31.98 -24.02
CA TYR A 432 -12.28 32.13 -22.60
C TYR A 432 -11.05 31.98 -21.73
N SER A 433 -10.60 33.13 -21.29
CA SER A 433 -9.63 33.23 -20.19
C SER A 433 -10.35 32.95 -18.87
N ASN A 434 -9.91 31.98 -18.13
CA ASN A 434 -10.22 31.90 -16.72
C ASN A 434 -8.93 32.04 -15.90
N ARG A 435 -8.73 33.26 -15.43
CA ARG A 435 -7.78 33.67 -14.43
C ARG A 435 -8.32 33.25 -13.07
N SER A 436 -7.63 32.39 -12.34
CA SER A 436 -7.70 32.39 -10.89
C SER A 436 -6.29 32.49 -10.36
N GLY A 437 -5.94 33.73 -9.98
CA GLY A 437 -4.72 34.05 -9.28
C GLY A 437 -4.88 33.69 -7.81
N TYR A 438 -3.95 32.94 -7.27
CA TYR A 438 -3.74 32.85 -5.83
C TYR A 438 -2.69 33.88 -5.42
N LEU A 439 -3.15 34.83 -4.62
CA LEU A 439 -2.34 35.86 -3.96
C LEU A 439 -1.43 35.23 -2.92
N ASN A 440 -0.14 35.27 -3.16
CA ASN A 440 0.88 35.22 -2.12
C ASN A 440 0.78 36.48 -1.30
N ARG A 441 0.57 36.35 0.01
CA ARG A 441 0.78 37.43 0.98
C ARG A 441 2.02 37.10 1.78
N GLU A 442 3.10 37.75 1.42
CA GLU A 442 4.27 37.97 2.28
C GLU A 442 3.86 38.84 3.46
N TYR A 443 4.14 38.39 4.67
CA TYR A 443 4.16 39.27 5.85
C TYR A 443 5.59 39.67 6.14
N ASN A 444 5.83 40.93 5.89
CA ASN A 444 7.06 41.63 6.23
C ASN A 444 7.01 42.04 7.71
N ALA A 445 8.12 41.82 8.41
CA ALA A 445 8.34 42.27 9.78
C ALA A 445 8.58 43.78 9.84
N GLY A 446 7.89 44.42 10.75
CA GLY A 446 8.10 45.83 11.08
C GLY A 446 7.98 46.06 12.58
N GLU A 447 9.02 46.62 13.12
CA GLU A 447 9.28 46.98 14.52
C GLU A 447 8.25 47.93 15.17
N GLY A 448 8.10 47.83 16.50
CA GLY A 448 7.80 49.02 17.27
C GLY A 448 7.04 48.84 18.59
N ARG A 449 7.79 48.90 19.73
CA ARG A 449 7.45 49.50 21.03
C ARG A 449 6.18 49.01 21.76
N GLY A 450 6.19 48.31 22.89
CA GLY A 450 6.70 48.70 24.19
C GLY A 450 5.60 49.33 25.04
N PHE A 451 5.12 48.62 26.07
CA PHE A 451 4.67 49.11 27.36
C PHE A 451 4.30 47.91 28.24
N GLY A 452 4.75 47.77 29.32
CA GLY A 452 5.04 47.25 30.51
C GLY A 452 3.92 47.28 31.56
N SER A 453 4.00 46.37 32.44
CA SER A 453 3.75 46.28 33.90
C SER A 453 3.26 44.88 34.24
N ALA A 454 4.02 44.08 34.94
CA ALA A 454 4.27 43.99 36.37
C ALA A 454 3.06 43.43 37.16
N TYR A 455 3.25 42.27 37.73
CA TYR A 455 3.05 41.80 39.12
C TYR A 455 3.27 40.30 39.13
N ALA A 456 4.37 39.77 39.60
CA ALA A 456 4.81 39.48 40.98
C ALA A 456 3.84 38.55 41.72
N ASN A 457 4.18 37.36 41.97
CA ASN A 457 4.92 36.79 43.11
C ASN A 457 4.24 35.56 43.77
N ARG A 458 5.06 34.58 44.12
CA ARG A 458 5.00 33.65 45.27
C ARG A 458 3.93 32.53 45.21
N GLY A 459 4.31 31.30 45.44
CA GLY A 459 4.97 30.71 46.55
C GLY A 459 5.30 29.25 46.38
N GLN A 460 6.41 28.90 46.92
CA GLN A 460 6.96 27.58 47.23
C GLN A 460 6.19 26.90 48.37
N SER A 461 6.13 25.55 48.34
CA SER A 461 6.38 24.65 49.47
C SER A 461 6.28 23.23 48.94
N GLN A 462 7.25 22.50 48.91
CA GLN A 462 8.02 21.54 49.73
C GLN A 462 7.20 20.72 50.72
N SER A 463 7.60 19.45 50.65
CA SER A 463 7.50 18.31 51.61
C SER A 463 6.51 17.26 51.18
N GLY A 464 6.75 15.95 51.18
CA GLY A 464 7.83 15.18 51.75
C GLY A 464 7.26 13.83 52.15
N TYR A 465 8.02 12.77 51.88
CA TYR A 465 8.03 11.48 52.53
C TYR A 465 6.75 10.68 52.85
N GLY A 466 6.79 9.40 52.48
CA GLY A 466 5.95 8.38 53.09
C GLY A 466 6.01 7.03 52.42
N SER A 467 7.03 6.24 52.78
CA SER A 467 7.14 4.80 52.56
C SER A 467 6.10 4.04 53.39
N GLY A 468 5.56 2.95 52.81
CA GLY A 468 4.71 2.05 53.56
C GLY A 468 4.56 0.68 52.90
N TYR A 469 5.31 -0.27 53.43
CA TYR A 469 5.18 -1.72 53.20
C TYR A 469 3.84 -2.25 53.70
N GLY A 470 3.28 -3.25 53.00
CA GLY A 470 2.15 -4.01 53.53
C GLY A 470 1.80 -5.22 52.67
N ARG A 471 2.22 -6.34 53.15
CA ARG A 471 2.17 -7.73 52.70
C ARG A 471 0.82 -8.40 53.01
N SER A 472 0.51 -9.48 52.24
CA SER A 472 -0.34 -10.65 52.57
C SER A 472 -1.86 -10.44 52.40
N GLY A 473 -2.60 -11.35 51.82
CA GLY A 473 -2.51 -12.78 51.71
C GLY A 473 -3.79 -13.35 51.09
N ALA A 474 -3.64 -14.56 50.60
CA ALA A 474 -4.59 -15.66 50.47
C ALA A 474 -6.04 -15.33 50.06
N GLY A 475 -6.63 -15.89 49.02
CA GLY A 475 -6.81 -17.31 48.75
C GLY A 475 -8.27 -17.52 48.36
N THR A 476 -8.47 -18.56 47.65
CA THR A 476 -9.70 -19.28 47.33
C THR A 476 -10.24 -19.06 45.93
N GLY A 477 -9.98 -20.12 45.17
CA GLY A 477 -10.58 -20.44 43.90
C GLY A 477 -11.99 -20.99 44.05
N TYR A 478 -12.74 -20.85 43.02
CA TYR A 478 -13.80 -21.77 42.66
C TYR A 478 -13.78 -21.95 41.13
N GLY A 479 -13.43 -23.17 40.76
CA GLY A 479 -13.68 -23.69 39.43
C GLY A 479 -15.12 -24.21 39.36
N SER A 480 -15.75 -24.06 38.23
CA SER A 480 -16.84 -24.93 37.82
C SER A 480 -16.78 -25.12 36.31
N GLY A 481 -16.28 -26.30 35.95
CA GLY A 481 -16.48 -26.87 34.63
C GLY A 481 -17.93 -27.32 34.48
N TYR A 482 -18.44 -27.21 33.26
CA TYR A 482 -19.58 -28.02 32.84
C TYR A 482 -19.21 -28.72 31.52
N SER A 483 -19.18 -30.02 31.66
CA SER A 483 -19.05 -31.02 30.61
C SER A 483 -20.36 -31.19 29.84
N SER A 484 -20.16 -31.53 28.59
CA SER A 484 -21.05 -32.08 27.59
C SER A 484 -22.15 -33.02 28.09
N ALA A 485 -23.35 -32.94 27.50
CA ALA A 485 -24.24 -34.05 27.37
C ALA A 485 -24.82 -34.05 25.96
N TYR A 486 -24.56 -35.15 25.26
CA TYR A 486 -25.24 -35.58 24.05
C TYR A 486 -26.71 -35.86 24.33
N SER A 487 -27.63 -35.41 23.45
CA SER A 487 -28.88 -36.12 23.20
C SER A 487 -29.28 -36.01 21.75
N ASP A 488 -29.39 -37.18 21.18
CA ASP A 488 -29.91 -37.54 19.89
C ASP A 488 -31.40 -37.17 19.76
N GLY A 489 -31.81 -36.59 18.65
CA GLY A 489 -33.20 -36.23 18.41
C GLY A 489 -33.49 -35.94 16.95
N THR A 490 -33.76 -37.00 16.21
CA THR A 490 -34.33 -36.99 14.86
C THR A 490 -35.58 -36.13 14.77
N THR A 491 -35.63 -35.10 13.90
CA THR A 491 -36.87 -34.67 13.24
C THR A 491 -36.62 -33.92 11.92
N GLN A 492 -37.13 -34.51 10.90
CA GLN A 492 -37.74 -33.99 9.65
C GLN A 492 -37.16 -32.76 8.95
N LYS A 493 -36.62 -33.02 7.78
CA LYS A 493 -36.43 -32.08 6.67
C LYS A 493 -37.74 -31.36 6.32
N LYS A 494 -37.74 -30.02 6.44
CA LYS A 494 -38.64 -29.16 5.67
C LYS A 494 -37.82 -28.49 4.58
N SER A 495 -38.18 -28.79 3.33
CA SER A 495 -37.66 -28.20 2.11
C SER A 495 -37.77 -26.68 2.10
N ALA A 496 -36.63 -25.99 2.00
CA ALA A 496 -36.60 -24.59 1.66
C ALA A 496 -36.92 -24.45 0.16
N LYS A 497 -37.95 -23.68 -0.15
CA LYS A 497 -38.34 -23.28 -1.51
C LYS A 497 -37.16 -22.51 -2.15
N GLN A 498 -36.68 -23.06 -3.24
CA GLN A 498 -35.88 -22.33 -4.24
C GLN A 498 -36.72 -21.19 -4.79
N ILE A 499 -36.28 -19.94 -4.49
CA ILE A 499 -36.74 -18.79 -5.23
C ILE A 499 -35.88 -18.68 -6.47
N SER A 500 -36.45 -19.12 -7.60
CA SER A 500 -35.87 -18.94 -8.91
C SER A 500 -36.02 -17.45 -9.30
N PHE A 501 -34.91 -16.74 -9.38
CA PHE A 501 -34.86 -15.46 -10.11
C PHE A 501 -34.81 -15.76 -11.61
N THR A 502 -35.95 -15.59 -12.25
CA THR A 502 -36.04 -15.60 -13.72
C THR A 502 -35.72 -14.20 -14.25
N GLY A 503 -34.66 -14.13 -15.06
CA GLY A 503 -34.63 -13.30 -16.24
C GLY A 503 -34.26 -11.84 -16.10
N ALA A 504 -32.95 -11.54 -16.18
CA ALA A 504 -32.51 -10.37 -16.91
C ALA A 504 -31.72 -10.85 -18.14
N PRO A 505 -31.85 -10.20 -19.29
CA PRO A 505 -31.23 -10.69 -20.52
C PRO A 505 -29.70 -10.48 -20.46
N ALA A 506 -28.97 -11.53 -20.77
CA ALA A 506 -27.53 -11.49 -20.94
C ALA A 506 -27.18 -10.48 -22.06
N ALA A 507 -26.63 -9.35 -21.67
CA ALA A 507 -25.95 -8.46 -22.59
C ALA A 507 -24.62 -9.11 -23.00
N LYS A 508 -24.61 -9.69 -24.19
CA LYS A 508 -23.39 -10.09 -24.88
C LYS A 508 -22.66 -8.84 -25.36
N THR A 509 -21.66 -8.40 -24.61
CA THR A 509 -20.56 -7.60 -25.15
C THR A 509 -19.28 -8.17 -24.56
N ALA A 510 -18.72 -9.17 -25.27
CA ALA A 510 -17.39 -9.66 -25.01
C ALA A 510 -16.42 -8.50 -25.29
N ALA A 511 -15.73 -8.01 -24.25
CA ALA A 511 -14.58 -7.16 -24.40
C ALA A 511 -13.54 -7.89 -25.25
N LYS A 512 -13.04 -7.25 -26.29
CA LYS A 512 -12.01 -7.78 -27.20
C LYS A 512 -10.77 -8.11 -26.36
N GLY A 513 -10.56 -9.41 -26.03
CA GLY A 513 -9.37 -9.90 -25.35
C GLY A 513 -9.58 -10.64 -24.02
N ALA A 514 -10.82 -10.77 -23.52
CA ALA A 514 -11.08 -11.54 -22.29
C ALA A 514 -10.72 -13.02 -22.50
N LYS A 515 -9.81 -13.54 -21.66
CA LYS A 515 -9.44 -14.95 -21.66
C LYS A 515 -10.58 -15.76 -21.04
N HIS A 516 -11.10 -16.73 -21.78
CA HIS A 516 -12.16 -17.60 -21.31
C HIS A 516 -11.64 -19.03 -21.14
N TYR A 517 -11.83 -19.61 -19.95
CA TYR A 517 -11.42 -20.96 -19.62
C TYR A 517 -12.64 -21.80 -19.25
N GLU A 518 -12.54 -23.10 -19.52
CA GLU A 518 -13.55 -24.09 -19.18
C GLU A 518 -12.92 -25.25 -18.37
N PRO A 519 -13.69 -25.94 -17.51
CA PRO A 519 -13.20 -27.11 -16.84
C PRO A 519 -12.70 -28.17 -17.86
N GLY A 520 -11.49 -28.67 -17.63
CA GLY A 520 -10.80 -29.58 -18.54
C GLY A 520 -9.73 -28.92 -19.42
N ASP A 521 -9.71 -27.61 -19.56
CA ASP A 521 -8.69 -26.89 -20.32
C ASP A 521 -7.30 -27.15 -19.75
N LEU A 522 -6.33 -27.41 -20.64
CA LEU A 522 -4.92 -27.47 -20.29
C LEU A 522 -4.35 -26.05 -20.37
N VAL A 523 -3.65 -25.65 -19.34
CA VAL A 523 -3.09 -24.30 -19.22
C VAL A 523 -1.65 -24.34 -18.73
N GLU A 524 -0.86 -23.36 -19.15
CA GLU A 524 0.46 -23.09 -18.59
C GLU A 524 0.44 -21.77 -17.85
N HIS A 525 0.82 -21.81 -16.57
CA HIS A 525 1.03 -20.63 -15.74
C HIS A 525 2.52 -20.31 -15.68
N LYS A 526 2.91 -19.05 -15.88
CA LYS A 526 4.33 -18.64 -15.89
C LYS A 526 5.11 -19.08 -14.63
N VAL A 527 4.43 -19.10 -13.47
CA VAL A 527 5.05 -19.46 -12.17
C VAL A 527 4.92 -20.95 -11.87
N PHE A 528 3.71 -21.53 -12.07
CA PHE A 528 3.39 -22.90 -11.60
C PHE A 528 3.54 -23.98 -12.67
N GLY A 529 3.79 -23.61 -13.92
CA GLY A 529 3.92 -24.56 -15.03
C GLY A 529 2.59 -25.08 -15.53
N ARG A 530 2.57 -26.32 -16.05
CA ARG A 530 1.39 -26.95 -16.64
C ARG A 530 0.38 -27.38 -15.57
N GLY A 531 -0.89 -27.21 -15.89
CA GLY A 531 -2.01 -27.60 -15.06
C GLY A 531 -3.29 -27.76 -15.85
N GLN A 532 -4.30 -28.35 -15.22
CA GLN A 532 -5.63 -28.52 -15.81
C GLN A 532 -6.66 -27.74 -15.00
N VAL A 533 -7.53 -27.01 -15.69
CA VAL A 533 -8.66 -26.30 -15.09
C VAL A 533 -9.66 -27.31 -14.52
N VAL A 534 -9.90 -27.23 -13.21
CA VAL A 534 -10.82 -28.14 -12.49
C VAL A 534 -12.20 -27.51 -12.36
N ALA A 535 -12.25 -26.21 -12.07
CA ALA A 535 -13.50 -25.48 -11.92
C ALA A 535 -13.35 -24.03 -12.36
N VAL A 536 -14.45 -23.44 -12.83
CA VAL A 536 -14.53 -22.04 -13.22
C VAL A 536 -15.74 -21.41 -12.55
N LYS A 537 -15.57 -20.24 -11.95
CA LYS A 537 -16.63 -19.43 -11.36
C LYS A 537 -16.65 -18.05 -12.01
N PRO A 538 -17.80 -17.52 -12.42
CA PRO A 538 -17.88 -16.15 -12.92
C PRO A 538 -17.56 -15.16 -11.79
N ALA A 539 -16.80 -14.13 -12.13
CA ALA A 539 -16.48 -13.00 -11.26
C ALA A 539 -16.76 -11.70 -12.04
N ALA A 540 -16.94 -10.58 -11.38
CA ALA A 540 -17.27 -9.29 -12.00
C ALA A 540 -16.30 -8.93 -13.15
N GLY A 541 -16.71 -9.21 -14.40
CA GLY A 541 -15.89 -9.00 -15.62
C GLY A 541 -14.73 -9.99 -15.86
N ASP A 542 -14.55 -11.01 -14.99
CA ASP A 542 -13.49 -12.03 -15.10
C ASP A 542 -14.01 -13.41 -14.72
N GLN A 543 -13.14 -14.40 -14.68
CA GLN A 543 -13.40 -15.76 -14.20
C GLN A 543 -12.39 -16.12 -13.11
N ILE A 544 -12.86 -16.70 -12.01
CA ILE A 544 -11.97 -17.43 -11.10
C ILE A 544 -11.80 -18.83 -11.65
N VAL A 545 -10.57 -19.21 -11.93
CA VAL A 545 -10.21 -20.55 -12.38
C VAL A 545 -9.50 -21.29 -11.25
N GLU A 546 -10.00 -22.48 -10.94
CA GLU A 546 -9.32 -23.45 -10.10
C GLU A 546 -8.53 -24.39 -11.03
N ILE A 547 -7.23 -24.43 -10.84
CA ILE A 547 -6.32 -25.17 -11.71
C ILE A 547 -5.52 -26.14 -10.84
N ASN A 548 -5.50 -27.41 -11.26
CA ASN A 548 -4.65 -28.42 -10.66
C ASN A 548 -3.32 -28.46 -11.42
N PHE A 549 -2.28 -27.88 -10.84
CA PHE A 549 -0.93 -27.85 -11.40
C PHE A 549 -0.17 -29.10 -10.99
N GLU A 550 0.61 -29.67 -11.91
CA GLU A 550 1.39 -30.90 -11.71
C GLU A 550 2.35 -30.82 -10.52
N LYS A 551 2.97 -29.65 -10.28
CA LYS A 551 4.01 -29.47 -9.25
C LYS A 551 3.51 -28.92 -7.91
N VAL A 552 2.42 -28.14 -7.92
CA VAL A 552 1.99 -27.36 -6.74
C VAL A 552 0.54 -27.61 -6.32
N GLY A 553 -0.15 -28.57 -6.98
CA GLY A 553 -1.53 -28.93 -6.68
C GLY A 553 -2.54 -27.86 -7.08
N ILE A 554 -3.72 -27.85 -6.45
CA ILE A 554 -4.83 -26.96 -6.83
C ILE A 554 -4.55 -25.53 -6.36
N LYS A 555 -4.66 -24.58 -7.29
CA LYS A 555 -4.59 -23.12 -7.05
C LYS A 555 -5.78 -22.42 -7.68
N LYS A 556 -6.23 -21.33 -7.04
CA LYS A 556 -7.24 -20.42 -7.58
C LYS A 556 -6.60 -19.13 -8.07
N THR A 557 -7.02 -18.67 -9.22
CA THR A 557 -6.50 -17.43 -9.82
C THR A 557 -7.56 -16.76 -10.68
N MET A 558 -7.37 -15.48 -11.00
CA MET A 558 -8.23 -14.74 -11.93
C MET A 558 -7.75 -14.93 -13.37
N ALA A 559 -8.66 -15.32 -14.27
CA ALA A 559 -8.35 -15.74 -15.64
C ALA A 559 -7.68 -14.65 -16.48
N ASN A 560 -8.19 -13.43 -16.44
CA ASN A 560 -7.67 -12.31 -17.24
C ASN A 560 -6.36 -11.76 -16.70
N PHE A 561 -6.15 -11.87 -15.39
CA PHE A 561 -5.01 -11.26 -14.70
C PHE A 561 -3.82 -12.21 -14.56
N ALA A 562 -4.09 -13.50 -14.31
CA ALA A 562 -3.02 -14.47 -14.16
C ALA A 562 -2.24 -14.65 -15.47
N PRO A 563 -0.93 -14.87 -15.39
CA PRO A 563 -0.09 -15.17 -16.55
C PRO A 563 -0.34 -16.60 -17.03
N LEU A 564 -1.60 -16.86 -17.45
CA LEU A 564 -2.08 -18.13 -17.97
C LEU A 564 -2.11 -18.11 -19.50
N THR A 565 -1.68 -19.20 -20.11
CA THR A 565 -1.82 -19.48 -21.54
C THR A 565 -2.52 -20.81 -21.71
N LYS A 566 -3.55 -20.88 -22.57
CA LYS A 566 -4.23 -22.11 -22.91
C LYS A 566 -3.31 -22.91 -23.84
N ILE A 567 -3.13 -24.21 -23.55
CA ILE A 567 -2.30 -25.11 -24.34
C ILE A 567 -3.25 -26.00 -25.15
N THR A 568 -3.04 -26.10 -26.46
CA THR A 568 -3.71 -27.07 -27.31
C THR A 568 -3.03 -28.43 -27.13
N ALA A 569 -3.81 -29.53 -27.12
CA ALA A 569 -3.33 -30.89 -26.83
C ALA A 569 -2.29 -31.45 -27.83
N GLU A 570 -1.78 -30.65 -28.75
CA GLU A 570 -0.78 -31.02 -29.77
C GLU A 570 0.62 -30.43 -29.51
N GLU A 571 0.83 -29.73 -28.41
CA GLU A 571 2.14 -29.28 -27.92
C GLU A 571 2.43 -29.89 -26.52
#